data_1d1fba287c4cd99ea9524085a1c062d2
#
_entry.id   1d1fba287c4cd99ea9524085a1c062d2
#
_cell.length_a   1.000
_cell.length_b   1.000
_cell.length_c   1.000
_cell.angle_alpha   90.00
_cell.angle_beta   90.00
_cell.angle_gamma   90.00
#
_symmetry.space_group_name_H-M   'P 1'
#
loop_
_entity.id
_entity.type
_entity.pdbx_description
1 polymer ?
#
loop_
_entity_poly.entity_id
_entity_poly.type
_entity_poly.pdbx_seq_one_letter_code
_entity_poly.pdbx_strand_id
1 'polypeptide(L)'
;TPLVCVLWLTAGPSEKFGRLLQEALMQRYGGAPGVRDPGALESALFRPQTGYYEDIVAEAAALLESLAINHPFVDGNKRIAFAATDVFLRINGWRLQRAPMQIHAEMIQMFETGTFDIAHLDPWLRAFAGKAE
;
A
#
# COMPACT_ATOMS: atom_id res chain seq x y z
N THR A 1 -18.37 3.38 -2.99
CA THR A 1 -16.93 3.58 -3.02
C THR A 1 -16.38 3.53 -1.60
N PRO A 2 -15.35 2.75 -1.33
CA PRO A 2 -14.74 2.74 0.01
C PRO A 2 -14.21 4.12 0.39
N LEU A 3 -14.31 4.44 1.67
CA LEU A 3 -13.81 5.71 2.21
C LEU A 3 -12.36 5.98 1.81
N VAL A 4 -11.54 4.92 1.74
CA VAL A 4 -10.12 5.02 1.40
C VAL A 4 -9.94 5.55 -0.02
N CYS A 5 -10.76 5.10 -0.97
CA CYS A 5 -10.72 5.61 -2.35
C CYS A 5 -11.14 7.08 -2.40
N VAL A 6 -12.13 7.48 -1.60
CA VAL A 6 -12.55 8.88 -1.50
C VAL A 6 -11.41 9.74 -0.96
N LEU A 7 -10.71 9.26 0.07
CA LEU A 7 -9.57 9.98 0.63
C LEU A 7 -8.46 10.19 -0.41
N TRP A 8 -8.18 9.17 -1.22
CA TRP A 8 -7.21 9.29 -2.30
C TRP A 8 -7.65 10.34 -3.33
N LEU A 9 -8.92 10.26 -3.75
CA LEU A 9 -9.45 11.19 -4.76
C LEU A 9 -9.47 12.64 -4.28
N THR A 10 -9.69 12.87 -2.97
CA THR A 10 -9.74 14.23 -2.41
C THR A 10 -8.39 14.79 -2.01
N ALA A 11 -7.50 13.96 -1.47
CA ALA A 11 -6.20 14.38 -0.95
C ALA A 11 -5.03 14.04 -1.88
N GLY A 12 -5.23 13.10 -2.82
CA GLY A 12 -4.18 12.59 -3.71
C GLY A 12 -3.15 11.76 -2.95
N PRO A 13 -2.05 11.37 -3.61
CA PRO A 13 -0.97 10.58 -3.00
C PRO A 13 -0.05 11.51 -2.19
N SER A 14 -0.57 12.04 -1.09
CA SER A 14 0.09 13.05 -0.26
C SER A 14 0.24 12.57 1.17
N GLU A 15 1.03 13.30 1.96
CA GLU A 15 1.16 13.07 3.39
C GLU A 15 -0.21 13.09 4.08
N LYS A 16 -1.10 14.01 3.65
CA LYS A 16 -2.45 14.11 4.19
C LYS A 16 -3.23 12.81 3.97
N PHE A 17 -3.15 12.22 2.78
CA PHE A 17 -3.78 10.93 2.51
C PHE A 17 -3.26 9.85 3.45
N GLY A 18 -1.94 9.75 3.62
CA GLY A 18 -1.33 8.78 4.51
C GLY A 18 -1.79 8.94 5.95
N ARG A 19 -1.84 10.17 6.46
CA ARG A 19 -2.30 10.45 7.83
C ARG A 19 -3.76 10.05 8.02
N LEU A 20 -4.63 10.43 7.09
CA LEU A 20 -6.06 10.10 7.17
C LEU A 20 -6.30 8.60 7.08
N LEU A 21 -5.58 7.92 6.21
CA LEU A 21 -5.67 6.46 6.08
C LEU A 21 -5.24 5.77 7.38
N GLN A 22 -4.12 6.20 7.96
CA GLN A 22 -3.62 5.63 9.20
C GLN A 22 -4.60 5.83 10.34
N GLU A 23 -5.15 7.04 10.50
CA GLU A 23 -6.15 7.33 11.52
C GLU A 23 -7.37 6.44 11.39
N ALA A 24 -7.91 6.30 10.16
CA ALA A 24 -9.09 5.48 9.92
C ALA A 24 -8.84 4.01 10.27
N LEU A 25 -7.68 3.48 9.89
CA LEU A 25 -7.34 2.08 10.17
C LEU A 25 -7.08 1.84 11.66
N MET A 26 -6.45 2.78 12.35
CA MET A 26 -6.19 2.65 13.79
C MET A 26 -7.50 2.72 14.59
N GLN A 27 -8.46 3.55 14.17
CA GLN A 27 -9.77 3.60 14.81
C GLN A 27 -10.54 2.29 14.64
N ARG A 28 -10.44 1.68 13.45
CA ARG A 28 -11.19 0.46 13.15
C ARG A 28 -10.56 -0.79 13.75
N TYR A 29 -9.25 -0.91 13.73
CA TYR A 29 -8.54 -2.15 14.10
C TYR A 29 -7.69 -2.01 15.36
N GLY A 30 -7.61 -0.82 15.94
CA GLY A 30 -6.76 -0.53 17.08
C GLY A 30 -5.33 -0.21 16.65
N GLY A 31 -4.55 0.31 17.58
CA GLY A 31 -3.17 0.69 17.35
C GLY A 31 -2.93 2.17 17.65
N ALA A 32 -1.67 2.60 17.60
CA ALA A 32 -1.28 3.96 17.91
C ALA A 32 -1.28 4.84 16.65
N PRO A 33 -2.06 5.96 16.63
CA PRO A 33 -2.03 6.88 15.52
C PRO A 33 -0.75 7.71 15.48
N GLY A 34 -0.42 8.23 14.30
CA GLY A 34 0.68 9.17 14.13
C GLY A 34 1.66 8.77 13.04
N VAL A 35 2.34 9.78 12.51
CA VAL A 35 3.39 9.62 11.51
C VAL A 35 4.73 9.74 12.23
N ARG A 36 5.54 8.69 12.14
CA ARG A 36 6.87 8.66 12.76
C ARG A 36 7.89 9.42 11.91
N ASP A 37 7.80 9.27 10.59
CA ASP A 37 8.76 9.84 9.65
C ASP A 37 8.01 10.41 8.43
N PRO A 38 7.67 11.71 8.46
CA PRO A 38 6.95 12.33 7.33
C PRO A 38 7.71 12.28 6.02
N GLY A 39 9.04 12.39 6.05
CA GLY A 39 9.86 12.30 4.84
C GLY A 39 9.79 10.93 4.20
N ALA A 40 9.85 9.87 5.01
CA ALA A 40 9.71 8.50 4.52
C ALA A 40 8.32 8.26 3.92
N LEU A 41 7.26 8.79 4.54
CA LEU A 41 5.90 8.69 4.03
C LEU A 41 5.77 9.38 2.68
N GLU A 42 6.24 10.61 2.58
CA GLU A 42 6.19 11.39 1.36
C GLU A 42 6.94 10.70 0.22
N SER A 43 8.15 10.23 0.50
CA SER A 43 8.96 9.50 -0.49
C SER A 43 8.28 8.22 -0.97
N ALA A 44 7.68 7.47 -0.05
CA ALA A 44 6.99 6.22 -0.40
C ALA A 44 5.78 6.48 -1.30
N LEU A 45 4.98 7.50 -0.99
CA LEU A 45 3.80 7.84 -1.78
C LEU A 45 4.17 8.43 -3.15
N PHE A 46 5.31 9.07 -3.25
CA PHE A 46 5.79 9.65 -4.51
C PHE A 46 6.45 8.61 -5.42
N ARG A 47 7.05 7.57 -4.86
CA ARG A 47 7.84 6.58 -5.60
C ARG A 47 7.14 6.01 -6.84
N PRO A 48 5.86 5.60 -6.80
CA PRO A 48 5.20 5.09 -8.01
C PRO A 48 5.00 6.11 -9.11
N GLN A 49 5.14 7.40 -8.80
CA GLN A 49 4.91 8.49 -9.74
C GLN A 49 6.18 8.97 -10.47
N THR A 50 7.32 8.31 -10.24
CA THR A 50 8.61 8.78 -10.77
C THR A 50 8.81 8.46 -12.26
N GLY A 51 7.95 7.61 -12.85
CA GLY A 51 8.11 7.16 -14.22
C GLY A 51 9.15 6.07 -14.41
N TYR A 52 9.77 5.59 -13.34
CA TYR A 52 10.79 4.55 -13.39
C TYR A 52 10.21 3.17 -13.65
N TYR A 53 8.97 2.94 -13.24
CA TYR A 53 8.35 1.61 -13.27
C TYR A 53 7.59 1.39 -14.57
N GLU A 54 7.62 0.14 -15.05
CA GLU A 54 7.12 -0.25 -16.35
C GLU A 54 5.61 -0.12 -16.50
N ASP A 55 4.86 -0.46 -15.45
CA ASP A 55 3.41 -0.44 -15.47
C ASP A 55 2.81 -0.23 -14.07
N ILE A 56 1.47 -0.23 -14.00
CA ILE A 56 0.73 0.01 -12.75
C ILE A 56 1.03 -1.05 -11.70
N VAL A 57 1.20 -2.31 -12.08
CA VAL A 57 1.49 -3.38 -11.10
C VAL A 57 2.89 -3.20 -10.51
N ALA A 58 3.88 -2.83 -11.32
CA ALA A 58 5.22 -2.53 -10.84
C ALA A 58 5.22 -1.30 -9.91
N GLU A 59 4.45 -0.28 -10.25
CA GLU A 59 4.27 0.90 -9.39
C GLU A 59 3.63 0.52 -8.05
N ALA A 60 2.63 -0.35 -8.07
CA ALA A 60 1.96 -0.84 -6.85
C ALA A 60 2.92 -1.64 -5.97
N ALA A 61 3.77 -2.47 -6.56
CA ALA A 61 4.78 -3.23 -5.83
C ALA A 61 5.79 -2.30 -5.14
N ALA A 62 6.19 -1.23 -5.82
CA ALA A 62 7.10 -0.23 -5.27
C ALA A 62 6.46 0.53 -4.09
N LEU A 63 5.19 0.88 -4.21
CA LEU A 63 4.44 1.54 -3.14
C LEU A 63 4.33 0.63 -1.91
N LEU A 64 3.96 -0.63 -2.12
CA LEU A 64 3.82 -1.61 -1.07
C LEU A 64 5.14 -1.81 -0.32
N GLU A 65 6.23 -2.02 -1.04
CA GLU A 65 7.55 -2.18 -0.44
C GLU A 65 7.94 -0.97 0.41
N SER A 66 7.81 0.22 -0.16
CA SER A 66 8.26 1.44 0.51
C SER A 66 7.48 1.72 1.78
N LEU A 67 6.15 1.57 1.75
CA LEU A 67 5.32 1.82 2.92
C LEU A 67 5.53 0.79 4.02
N ALA A 68 5.73 -0.47 3.66
CA ALA A 68 5.90 -1.53 4.64
C ALA A 68 7.30 -1.55 5.26
N ILE A 69 8.34 -1.28 4.46
CA ILE A 69 9.73 -1.41 4.90
C ILE A 69 10.24 -0.16 5.62
N ASN A 70 9.87 1.03 5.15
CA ASN A 70 10.40 2.28 5.70
C ASN A 70 9.74 2.72 7.01
N HIS A 71 8.66 2.05 7.41
CA HIS A 71 7.97 2.29 8.67
C HIS A 71 7.67 3.78 8.93
N PRO A 72 6.96 4.46 7.99
CA PRO A 72 6.70 5.89 8.16
C PRO A 72 5.71 6.21 9.28
N PHE A 73 4.95 5.22 9.75
CA PHE A 73 3.96 5.41 10.81
C PHE A 73 4.45 4.85 12.14
N VAL A 74 3.84 5.34 13.21
CA VAL A 74 4.11 4.82 14.56
C VAL A 74 3.68 3.34 14.66
N ASP A 75 2.55 3.00 14.02
CA ASP A 75 2.00 1.65 14.08
C ASP A 75 1.21 1.37 12.80
N GLY A 76 0.95 0.09 12.53
CA GLY A 76 0.10 -0.34 11.42
C GLY A 76 0.73 -0.25 10.03
N ASN A 77 2.05 -0.20 9.93
CA ASN A 77 2.75 0.00 8.65
C ASN A 77 2.39 -1.04 7.58
N LYS A 78 2.33 -2.32 7.93
CA LYS A 78 1.99 -3.38 6.96
C LYS A 78 0.54 -3.26 6.50
N ARG A 79 -0.38 -2.98 7.42
CA ARG A 79 -1.80 -2.83 7.13
C ARG A 79 -2.06 -1.61 6.23
N ILE A 80 -1.41 -0.50 6.53
CA ILE A 80 -1.53 0.73 5.74
C ILE A 80 -0.90 0.53 4.36
N ALA A 81 0.25 -0.14 4.29
CA ALA A 81 0.91 -0.43 3.03
C ALA A 81 -0.01 -1.22 2.09
N PHE A 82 -0.65 -2.26 2.61
CA PHE A 82 -1.60 -3.04 1.83
C PHE A 82 -2.82 -2.22 1.41
N ALA A 83 -3.44 -1.49 2.36
CA ALA A 83 -4.63 -0.70 2.07
C ALA A 83 -4.35 0.38 1.02
N ALA A 84 -3.23 1.09 1.12
CA ALA A 84 -2.84 2.11 0.16
C ALA A 84 -2.58 1.51 -1.23
N THR A 85 -1.95 0.34 -1.28
CA THR A 85 -1.67 -0.36 -2.54
C THR A 85 -2.96 -0.83 -3.20
N ASP A 86 -3.90 -1.37 -2.43
CA ASP A 86 -5.20 -1.79 -2.94
C ASP A 86 -5.97 -0.61 -3.53
N VAL A 87 -5.98 0.53 -2.83
CA VAL A 87 -6.62 1.75 -3.33
C VAL A 87 -5.95 2.24 -4.61
N PHE A 88 -4.62 2.28 -4.63
CA PHE A 88 -3.87 2.70 -5.80
C PHE A 88 -4.24 1.86 -7.02
N LEU A 89 -4.31 0.54 -6.86
CA LEU A 89 -4.71 -0.36 -7.94
C LEU A 89 -6.15 -0.10 -8.38
N ARG A 90 -7.07 0.05 -7.43
CA ARG A 90 -8.50 0.28 -7.73
C ARG A 90 -8.74 1.55 -8.53
N ILE A 91 -8.11 2.65 -8.17
CA ILE A 91 -8.29 3.92 -8.88
C ILE A 91 -7.66 3.90 -10.28
N ASN A 92 -6.75 2.95 -10.53
CA ASN A 92 -6.14 2.74 -11.84
C ASN A 92 -6.80 1.62 -12.64
N GLY A 93 -7.96 1.15 -12.20
CA GLY A 93 -8.76 0.17 -12.94
C GLY A 93 -8.37 -1.29 -12.71
N TRP A 94 -7.68 -1.58 -11.62
CA TRP A 94 -7.26 -2.94 -11.29
C TRP A 94 -7.95 -3.43 -10.02
N ARG A 95 -8.01 -4.75 -9.85
CA ARG A 95 -8.56 -5.38 -8.66
C ARG A 95 -7.68 -6.55 -8.24
N LEU A 96 -7.49 -6.70 -6.94
CA LEU A 96 -6.84 -7.87 -6.37
C LEU A 96 -7.87 -8.99 -6.26
N GLN A 97 -7.61 -10.10 -6.93
CA GLN A 97 -8.55 -11.22 -7.07
C GLN A 97 -8.13 -12.39 -6.18
N ARG A 98 -7.92 -12.10 -4.90
CA ARG A 98 -7.55 -13.08 -3.89
C ARG A 98 -8.12 -12.66 -2.54
N ALA A 99 -8.46 -13.62 -1.69
CA ALA A 99 -9.04 -13.33 -0.38
C ALA A 99 -8.06 -12.50 0.47
N PRO A 100 -8.54 -11.43 1.14
CA PRO A 100 -7.65 -10.59 1.98
C PRO A 100 -6.87 -11.35 3.03
N MET A 101 -7.45 -12.37 3.65
CA MET A 101 -6.77 -13.19 4.65
C MET A 101 -5.60 -13.96 4.04
N GLN A 102 -5.76 -14.45 2.82
CA GLN A 102 -4.69 -15.15 2.10
C GLN A 102 -3.56 -14.20 1.75
N ILE A 103 -3.89 -12.99 1.26
CA ILE A 103 -2.90 -11.97 0.95
C ILE A 103 -2.10 -11.61 2.19
N HIS A 104 -2.78 -11.41 3.32
CA HIS A 104 -2.12 -11.07 4.58
C HIS A 104 -1.16 -12.18 5.03
N ALA A 105 -1.59 -13.44 4.97
CA ALA A 105 -0.75 -14.57 5.34
C ALA A 105 0.51 -14.67 4.47
N GLU A 106 0.36 -14.43 3.17
CA GLU A 106 1.49 -14.46 2.22
C GLU A 106 2.45 -13.29 2.46
N MET A 107 1.93 -12.10 2.79
CA MET A 107 2.77 -10.96 3.17
C MET A 107 3.61 -11.26 4.41
N ILE A 108 3.00 -11.83 5.43
CA ILE A 108 3.71 -12.21 6.67
C ILE A 108 4.81 -13.22 6.35
N GLN A 109 4.52 -14.21 5.52
CA GLN A 109 5.50 -15.20 5.10
C GLN A 109 6.69 -14.55 4.39
N MET A 110 6.45 -13.58 3.51
CA MET A 110 7.53 -12.85 2.82
C MET A 110 8.39 -12.06 3.80
N PHE A 111 7.80 -11.47 4.84
CA PHE A 111 8.57 -10.82 5.90
C PHE A 111 9.44 -11.81 6.66
N GLU A 112 8.89 -12.96 7.00
CA GLU A 112 9.61 -13.99 7.75
C GLU A 112 10.77 -14.60 6.96
N THR A 113 10.62 -14.71 5.64
CA THR A 113 11.65 -15.30 4.77
C THR A 113 12.62 -14.28 4.19
N GLY A 114 12.44 -12.99 4.51
CA GLY A 114 13.30 -11.93 3.98
C GLY A 114 13.12 -11.65 2.49
N THR A 115 11.94 -11.96 1.96
CA THR A 115 11.63 -11.79 0.53
C THR A 115 10.61 -10.68 0.26
N PHE A 116 10.38 -9.79 1.24
CA PHE A 116 9.47 -8.66 1.05
C PHE A 116 10.20 -7.51 0.34
N ASP A 117 10.37 -7.65 -0.96
CA ASP A 117 11.04 -6.69 -1.82
C ASP A 117 10.35 -6.65 -3.18
N ILE A 118 10.67 -5.62 -3.99
CA ILE A 118 10.00 -5.41 -5.26
C ILE A 118 10.21 -6.58 -6.23
N ALA A 119 11.36 -7.23 -6.19
CA ALA A 119 11.65 -8.37 -7.08
C ALA A 119 10.71 -9.55 -6.85
N HIS A 120 10.23 -9.72 -5.61
CA HIS A 120 9.27 -10.76 -5.25
C HIS A 120 7.83 -10.25 -5.26
N LEU A 121 7.60 -9.01 -4.83
CA LEU A 121 6.26 -8.43 -4.76
C LEU A 121 5.63 -8.22 -6.13
N ASP A 122 6.41 -7.80 -7.13
CA ASP A 122 5.91 -7.57 -8.48
C ASP A 122 5.28 -8.86 -9.06
N PRO A 123 6.02 -9.98 -9.20
CA PRO A 123 5.40 -11.20 -9.72
C PRO A 123 4.29 -11.75 -8.84
N TRP A 124 4.39 -11.56 -7.53
CA TRP A 124 3.35 -11.99 -6.60
C TRP A 124 2.04 -11.23 -6.84
N LEU A 125 2.09 -9.89 -6.95
CA LEU A 125 0.90 -9.09 -7.25
C LEU A 125 0.32 -9.43 -8.63
N ARG A 126 1.17 -9.61 -9.64
CA ARG A 126 0.71 -9.94 -10.99
C ARG A 126 -0.08 -11.23 -11.05
N ALA A 127 0.22 -12.17 -10.15
CA ALA A 127 -0.46 -13.47 -10.13
C ALA A 127 -1.96 -13.34 -9.81
N PHE A 128 -2.38 -12.29 -9.10
CA PHE A 128 -3.78 -12.13 -8.72
C PHE A 128 -4.34 -10.72 -8.95
N ALA A 129 -3.59 -9.81 -9.53
CA ALA A 129 -4.12 -8.52 -9.94
C ALA A 129 -4.70 -8.63 -11.36
N GLY A 130 -5.94 -8.18 -11.52
CA GLY A 130 -6.62 -8.21 -12.80
C GLY A 130 -7.26 -6.86 -13.11
N LYS A 131 -7.39 -6.55 -14.41
CA LYS A 131 -8.07 -5.33 -14.81
C LYS A 131 -9.56 -5.44 -14.47
N ALA A 132 -10.10 -4.37 -13.89
CA ALA A 132 -11.53 -4.25 -13.63
C ALA A 132 -12.25 -4.03 -14.96
N GLU A 133 -13.39 -4.70 -15.12
CA GLU A 133 -14.27 -4.52 -16.28
C GLU A 133 -15.16 -3.29 -16.12
#